data_87acf3a995f798a30e232c7c910401dd
#
_entry.id   87acf3a995f798a30e232c7c910401dd
#
_cell.length_a   1.000
_cell.length_b   1.000
_cell.length_c   1.000
_cell.angle_alpha   90.00
_cell.angle_beta   90.00
_cell.angle_gamma   90.00
#
_symmetry.space_group_name_H-M   'P 1'
#
loop_
_entity.id
_entity.type
_entity.pdbx_description
1 polymer ?
#
loop_
_entity_poly.entity_id
_entity_poly.type
_entity_poly.pdbx_seq_one_letter_code
_entity_poly.pdbx_strand_id
1 'polypeptide(L)'
;MNPDFKQAIKSAYIKNFFLRIKNEIEDSDDQASSVLTKIYTDILYDNGSISDYELLHFEREISKSTNIKISGFSFSEEDLRLDLFVTHYDPSEKIEKIESSKVLKLIDSAKNFYLQSIKKLHEKIN
;
A
#
# COMPACT_ATOMS: atom_id res chain seq x y z
N MET A 1 -32.21 -8.75 5.69
CA MET A 1 -31.64 -8.92 4.34
C MET A 1 -31.16 -10.36 4.14
N ASN A 2 -31.49 -10.95 3.02
CA ASN A 2 -31.08 -12.32 2.69
C ASN A 2 -29.55 -12.40 2.59
N PRO A 3 -28.89 -13.36 3.28
CA PRO A 3 -27.44 -13.53 3.20
C PRO A 3 -26.92 -13.72 1.77
N ASP A 4 -27.67 -14.43 0.91
CA ASP A 4 -27.29 -14.64 -0.49
C ASP A 4 -27.29 -13.33 -1.29
N PHE A 5 -28.21 -12.43 -1.01
CA PHE A 5 -28.30 -11.13 -1.64
C PHE A 5 -27.11 -10.23 -1.23
N LYS A 6 -26.76 -10.24 0.05
CA LYS A 6 -25.57 -9.54 0.56
C LYS A 6 -24.32 -10.02 -0.12
N GLN A 7 -24.16 -11.34 -0.26
CA GLN A 7 -22.98 -11.92 -0.89
C GLN A 7 -22.91 -11.56 -2.38
N ALA A 8 -24.05 -11.54 -3.07
CA ALA A 8 -24.11 -11.16 -4.47
C ALA A 8 -23.69 -9.70 -4.68
N ILE A 9 -24.16 -8.77 -3.83
CA ILE A 9 -23.78 -7.36 -3.88
C ILE A 9 -22.29 -7.20 -3.64
N LYS A 10 -21.77 -7.87 -2.61
CA LYS A 10 -20.35 -7.82 -2.26
C LYS A 10 -19.47 -8.33 -3.40
N SER A 11 -19.84 -9.45 -4.02
CA SER A 11 -19.11 -10.02 -5.14
C SER A 11 -19.12 -9.10 -6.35
N ALA A 12 -20.26 -8.48 -6.66
CA ALA A 12 -20.37 -7.53 -7.76
C ALA A 12 -19.52 -6.29 -7.53
N TYR A 13 -19.52 -5.75 -6.30
CA TYR A 13 -18.71 -4.60 -5.92
C TYR A 13 -17.22 -4.87 -6.09
N ILE A 14 -16.75 -6.01 -5.59
CA ILE A 14 -15.35 -6.42 -5.69
C ILE A 14 -14.93 -6.59 -7.15
N LYS A 15 -15.77 -7.25 -7.94
CA LYS A 15 -15.50 -7.46 -9.37
C LYS A 15 -15.38 -6.13 -10.11
N ASN A 16 -16.29 -5.19 -9.87
CA ASN A 16 -16.25 -3.87 -10.49
C ASN A 16 -15.01 -3.08 -10.06
N PHE A 17 -14.62 -3.19 -8.80
CA PHE A 17 -13.41 -2.55 -8.29
C PHE A 17 -12.15 -3.11 -8.98
N PHE A 18 -12.06 -4.43 -9.14
CA PHE A 18 -10.95 -5.06 -9.86
C PHE A 18 -10.90 -4.64 -11.33
N LEU A 19 -12.05 -4.54 -11.99
CA LEU A 19 -12.09 -4.08 -13.38
C LEU A 19 -11.58 -2.64 -13.50
N ARG A 20 -11.97 -1.78 -12.56
CA ARG A 20 -11.47 -0.40 -12.51
C ARG A 20 -9.95 -0.36 -12.36
N ILE A 21 -9.40 -1.15 -11.45
CA ILE A 21 -7.96 -1.24 -11.24
C ILE A 21 -7.26 -1.72 -12.50
N LYS A 22 -7.75 -2.78 -13.13
CA LYS A 22 -7.18 -3.31 -14.37
C LYS A 22 -7.17 -2.27 -15.47
N ASN A 23 -8.27 -1.55 -15.65
CA ASN A 23 -8.37 -0.52 -16.69
C ASN A 23 -7.38 0.61 -16.45
N GLU A 24 -7.25 1.07 -15.21
CA GLU A 24 -6.28 2.11 -14.86
C GLU A 24 -4.83 1.66 -15.06
N ILE A 25 -4.53 0.40 -14.77
CA ILE A 25 -3.20 -0.18 -15.01
C ILE A 25 -2.89 -0.25 -16.51
N GLU A 26 -3.85 -0.70 -17.33
CA GLU A 26 -3.68 -0.78 -18.79
C GLU A 26 -3.51 0.59 -19.44
N ASP A 27 -4.18 1.61 -18.90
CA ASP A 27 -4.12 2.98 -19.41
C ASP A 27 -2.89 3.74 -18.91
N SER A 28 -2.13 3.17 -17.97
CA SER A 28 -0.98 3.81 -17.33
C SER A 28 0.32 3.15 -17.78
N ASP A 29 1.38 3.94 -17.91
CA ASP A 29 2.74 3.44 -18.10
C ASP A 29 3.38 2.99 -16.79
N ASP A 30 2.72 3.23 -15.66
CA ASP A 30 3.22 2.89 -14.34
C ASP A 30 3.01 1.41 -14.00
N GLN A 31 3.78 0.92 -13.03
CA GLN A 31 3.62 -0.45 -12.53
C GLN A 31 2.28 -0.61 -11.82
N ALA A 32 1.72 -1.81 -11.88
CA ALA A 32 0.42 -2.13 -11.27
C ALA A 32 0.35 -1.77 -9.78
N SER A 33 1.40 -2.05 -9.02
CA SER A 33 1.45 -1.73 -7.59
C SER A 33 1.42 -0.22 -7.34
N SER A 34 2.04 0.57 -8.21
CA SER A 34 2.04 2.03 -8.13
C SER A 34 0.64 2.59 -8.36
N VAL A 35 -0.05 2.07 -9.38
CA VAL A 35 -1.43 2.47 -9.69
C VAL A 35 -2.36 2.14 -8.52
N LEU A 36 -2.25 0.92 -7.98
CA LEU A 36 -3.06 0.50 -6.83
C LEU A 36 -2.79 1.37 -5.60
N THR A 37 -1.53 1.70 -5.33
CA THR A 37 -1.17 2.58 -4.22
C THR A 37 -1.86 3.94 -4.36
N LYS A 38 -1.81 4.53 -5.55
CA LYS A 38 -2.47 5.81 -5.81
C LYS A 38 -3.97 5.72 -5.58
N ILE A 39 -4.61 4.65 -6.03
CA ILE A 39 -6.06 4.47 -5.87
C ILE A 39 -6.46 4.47 -4.39
N TYR A 40 -5.81 3.64 -3.56
CA TYR A 40 -6.24 3.56 -2.17
C TYR A 40 -5.81 4.79 -1.35
N THR A 41 -4.67 5.40 -1.65
CA THR A 41 -4.25 6.63 -0.96
C THR A 41 -5.17 7.80 -1.27
N ASP A 42 -5.64 7.92 -2.52
CA ASP A 42 -6.65 8.91 -2.89
C ASP A 42 -7.95 8.71 -2.10
N ILE A 43 -8.40 7.47 -1.94
CA ILE A 43 -9.59 7.16 -1.15
C ILE A 43 -9.40 7.55 0.30
N LEU A 44 -8.26 7.21 0.90
CA LEU A 44 -7.95 7.55 2.29
C LEU A 44 -7.85 9.06 2.51
N TYR A 45 -7.27 9.77 1.56
CA TYR A 45 -7.18 11.23 1.58
C TYR A 45 -8.57 11.86 1.49
N ASP A 46 -9.38 11.41 0.53
CA ASP A 46 -10.70 11.97 0.29
C ASP A 46 -11.65 11.76 1.47
N ASN A 47 -11.52 10.64 2.20
CA ASN A 47 -12.35 10.40 3.37
C ASN A 47 -11.77 10.96 4.68
N GLY A 48 -10.64 11.64 4.61
CA GLY A 48 -10.02 12.28 5.78
C GLY A 48 -9.22 11.35 6.68
N SER A 49 -8.97 10.11 6.27
CA SER A 49 -8.19 9.15 7.06
C SER A 49 -6.71 9.48 7.14
N ILE A 50 -6.19 10.13 6.10
CA ILE A 50 -4.79 10.57 6.04
C ILE A 50 -4.71 12.02 5.59
N SER A 51 -3.59 12.67 5.91
CA SER A 51 -3.24 13.99 5.39
C SER A 51 -2.65 13.87 3.99
N ASP A 52 -2.03 14.90 3.48
CA ASP A 52 -1.30 14.85 2.21
C ASP A 52 -0.34 13.65 2.21
N TYR A 53 -0.19 13.05 1.06
CA TYR A 53 0.64 11.86 0.92
C TYR A 53 1.64 12.04 -0.23
N GLU A 54 2.72 11.27 -0.18
CA GLU A 54 3.69 11.15 -1.26
C GLU A 54 3.88 9.68 -1.63
N LEU A 55 3.98 9.42 -2.92
CA LEU A 55 4.27 8.10 -3.46
C LEU A 55 5.77 7.99 -3.71
N LEU A 56 6.40 6.94 -3.20
CA LEU A 56 7.84 6.74 -3.30
C LEU A 56 8.23 5.55 -4.18
N HIS A 57 7.49 4.45 -4.08
CA HIS A 57 7.75 3.21 -4.83
C HIS A 57 9.21 2.77 -4.73
N PHE A 58 9.70 2.65 -3.50
CA PHE A 58 11.07 2.29 -3.23
C PHE A 58 11.14 0.83 -2.75
N GLU A 59 12.04 0.07 -3.35
CA GLU A 59 12.32 -1.30 -2.92
C GLU A 59 13.81 -1.58 -3.08
N ARG A 60 14.44 -2.11 -2.01
CA ARG A 60 15.86 -2.42 -2.01
C ARG A 60 16.14 -3.58 -1.07
N GLU A 61 16.97 -4.52 -1.53
CA GLU A 61 17.52 -5.57 -0.69
C GLU A 61 18.82 -5.07 -0.06
N ILE A 62 18.89 -5.06 1.28
CA ILE A 62 20.07 -4.64 2.02
C ILE A 62 20.99 -5.84 2.28
N SER A 63 20.39 -6.99 2.60
CA SER A 63 21.08 -8.24 2.83
C SER A 63 20.18 -9.39 2.41
N LYS A 64 20.69 -10.63 2.45
CA LYS A 64 19.90 -11.81 2.08
C LYS A 64 18.62 -11.97 2.88
N SER A 65 18.57 -11.42 4.10
CA SER A 65 17.41 -11.55 5.00
C SER A 65 16.70 -10.24 5.26
N THR A 66 17.23 -9.10 4.79
CA THR A 66 16.68 -7.79 5.09
C THR A 66 16.31 -7.07 3.81
N ASN A 67 15.01 -6.80 3.66
CA ASN A 67 14.45 -6.08 2.53
C ASN A 67 13.81 -4.79 3.02
N ILE A 68 13.95 -3.73 2.21
CA ILE A 68 13.27 -2.44 2.42
C ILE A 68 12.26 -2.27 1.32
N LYS A 69 11.00 -1.98 1.70
CA LYS A 69 9.96 -1.69 0.74
C LYS A 69 9.03 -0.63 1.31
N ILE A 70 8.76 0.38 0.51
CA ILE A 70 7.80 1.44 0.84
C ILE A 70 7.13 1.91 -0.44
N SER A 71 5.83 2.02 -0.42
CA SER A 71 5.06 2.50 -1.57
C SER A 71 4.75 3.99 -1.46
N GLY A 72 4.64 4.51 -0.26
CA GLY A 72 4.38 5.91 -0.01
C GLY A 72 4.25 6.20 1.48
N PHE A 73 4.02 7.47 1.81
CA PHE A 73 3.82 7.88 3.19
C PHE A 73 2.91 9.09 3.28
N SER A 74 2.34 9.29 4.47
CA SER A 74 1.60 10.49 4.84
C SER A 74 2.08 10.95 6.20
N PHE A 75 2.27 12.25 6.36
CA PHE A 75 2.67 12.81 7.65
C PHE A 75 1.73 13.95 8.04
N SER A 76 1.21 13.91 9.25
CA SER A 76 0.40 14.96 9.83
C SER A 76 1.17 15.62 10.98
N GLU A 77 1.55 16.89 10.79
CA GLU A 77 2.19 17.67 11.85
C GLU A 77 1.23 17.91 13.01
N GLU A 78 -0.04 18.13 12.71
CA GLU A 78 -1.07 18.40 13.70
C GLU A 78 -1.25 17.22 14.67
N ASP A 79 -1.30 16.00 14.12
CA ASP A 79 -1.51 14.78 14.90
C ASP A 79 -0.20 14.09 15.30
N LEU A 80 0.94 14.59 14.82
CA LEU A 80 2.25 13.96 14.97
C LEU A 80 2.21 12.48 14.55
N ARG A 81 1.57 12.23 13.40
CA ARG A 81 1.32 10.89 12.93
C ARG A 81 2.00 10.67 11.57
N LEU A 82 2.73 9.58 11.48
CA LEU A 82 3.34 9.11 10.24
C LEU A 82 2.68 7.80 9.82
N ASP A 83 2.10 7.80 8.63
CA ASP A 83 1.53 6.60 8.01
C ASP A 83 2.45 6.13 6.89
N LEU A 84 2.83 4.86 6.93
CA LEU A 84 3.65 4.25 5.90
C LEU A 84 2.79 3.28 5.10
N PHE A 85 2.90 3.33 3.77
CA PHE A 85 2.12 2.48 2.88
C PHE A 85 3.04 1.48 2.20
N VAL A 86 2.64 0.22 2.24
CA VAL A 86 3.29 -0.84 1.49
C VAL A 86 2.20 -1.61 0.74
N THR A 87 2.37 -1.74 -0.57
CA THR A 87 1.34 -2.31 -1.43
C THR A 87 1.75 -3.71 -1.89
N HIS A 88 0.81 -4.63 -1.76
CA HIS A 88 0.88 -5.95 -2.37
C HIS A 88 -0.21 -6.05 -3.42
N TYR A 89 0.16 -6.22 -4.69
CA TYR A 89 -0.77 -6.37 -5.79
C TYR A 89 -0.83 -7.83 -6.22
N ASP A 90 -2.03 -8.39 -6.22
CA ASP A 90 -2.30 -9.73 -6.75
C ASP A 90 -3.23 -9.59 -7.95
N PRO A 91 -2.81 -10.00 -9.15
CA PRO A 91 -3.64 -9.90 -10.35
C PRO A 91 -4.82 -10.87 -10.38
N SER A 92 -4.93 -11.77 -9.41
CA SER A 92 -6.05 -12.70 -9.31
C SER A 92 -7.36 -11.96 -9.06
N GLU A 93 -8.43 -12.36 -9.76
CA GLU A 93 -9.78 -11.84 -9.55
C GLU A 93 -10.46 -12.48 -8.36
N LYS A 94 -9.83 -13.45 -7.71
CA LYS A 94 -10.37 -14.17 -6.57
C LYS A 94 -10.00 -13.48 -5.27
N ILE A 95 -10.92 -13.48 -4.32
CA ILE A 95 -10.61 -13.09 -2.95
C ILE A 95 -9.80 -14.23 -2.35
N GLU A 96 -8.52 -14.01 -2.16
CA GLU A 96 -7.65 -14.99 -1.54
C GLU A 96 -7.16 -14.46 -0.19
N LYS A 97 -6.96 -15.39 0.73
CA LYS A 97 -6.40 -15.08 2.04
C LYS A 97 -4.89 -14.94 1.91
N ILE A 98 -4.36 -13.80 2.33
CA ILE A 98 -2.91 -13.60 2.36
C ILE A 98 -2.36 -14.31 3.60
N GLU A 99 -1.29 -15.08 3.44
CA GLU A 99 -0.62 -15.73 4.56
C GLU A 99 -0.05 -14.70 5.53
N SER A 100 -0.19 -14.97 6.84
CA SER A 100 0.30 -14.06 7.89
C SER A 100 1.79 -13.78 7.75
N SER A 101 2.60 -14.78 7.37
CA SER A 101 4.03 -14.61 7.16
C SER A 101 4.35 -13.60 6.06
N LYS A 102 3.54 -13.57 5.00
CA LYS A 102 3.71 -12.61 3.90
C LYS A 102 3.37 -11.19 4.33
N VAL A 103 2.28 -11.02 5.08
CA VAL A 103 1.88 -9.73 5.64
C VAL A 103 2.98 -9.20 6.58
N LEU A 104 3.50 -10.05 7.46
CA LEU A 104 4.58 -9.67 8.38
C LEU A 104 5.84 -9.24 7.65
N LYS A 105 6.21 -9.90 6.56
CA LYS A 105 7.35 -9.51 5.74
C LYS A 105 7.17 -8.12 5.13
N LEU A 106 5.97 -7.80 4.67
CA LEU A 106 5.66 -6.48 4.11
C LEU A 106 5.77 -5.40 5.19
N ILE A 107 5.21 -5.66 6.38
CA ILE A 107 5.28 -4.73 7.52
C ILE A 107 6.75 -4.52 7.94
N ASP A 108 7.52 -5.60 8.04
CA ASP A 108 8.94 -5.52 8.39
C ASP A 108 9.73 -4.73 7.35
N SER A 109 9.41 -4.88 6.07
CA SER A 109 10.07 -4.14 4.99
C SER A 109 9.84 -2.64 5.11
N ALA A 110 8.62 -2.21 5.44
CA ALA A 110 8.29 -0.81 5.68
C ALA A 110 8.97 -0.28 6.95
N LYS A 111 8.97 -1.08 8.01
CA LYS A 111 9.66 -0.76 9.26
C LYS A 111 11.16 -0.56 9.05
N ASN A 112 11.78 -1.44 8.26
CA ASN A 112 13.20 -1.34 7.93
C ASN A 112 13.51 -0.05 7.16
N PHE A 113 12.62 0.36 6.26
CA PHE A 113 12.76 1.64 5.56
C PHE A 113 12.79 2.80 6.56
N TYR A 114 11.87 2.82 7.51
CA TYR A 114 11.79 3.85 8.54
C TYR A 114 13.07 3.89 9.39
N LEU A 115 13.53 2.74 9.86
CA LEU A 115 14.73 2.64 10.68
C LEU A 115 15.98 3.09 9.94
N GLN A 116 16.12 2.73 8.68
CA GLN A 116 17.25 3.15 7.85
C GLN A 116 17.22 4.66 7.57
N SER A 117 16.02 5.22 7.40
CA SER A 117 15.86 6.66 7.19
C SER A 117 16.31 7.46 8.41
N ILE A 118 15.96 6.99 9.61
CA ILE A 118 16.42 7.62 10.88
C ILE A 118 17.94 7.52 10.99
N LYS A 119 18.52 6.37 10.72
CA LYS A 119 19.96 6.16 10.79
C LYS A 119 20.72 7.11 9.88
N LYS A 120 20.27 7.24 8.63
CA LYS A 120 20.89 8.16 7.67
C LYS A 120 20.77 9.62 8.11
N LEU A 121 19.65 9.99 8.69
CA LEU A 121 19.47 11.34 9.22
C LEU A 121 20.47 11.65 10.32
N HIS A 122 20.66 10.71 11.24
CA HIS A 122 21.66 10.85 12.32
C HIS A 122 23.08 10.97 11.77
N GLU A 123 23.44 10.19 10.77
CA GLU A 123 24.75 10.25 10.12
C GLU A 123 25.00 11.62 9.47
N LYS A 124 23.96 12.27 8.93
CA LYS A 124 24.09 13.61 8.33
C LYS A 124 24.19 14.73 9.36
N ILE A 125 23.60 14.56 10.53
CA ILE A 125 23.59 15.58 11.58
C ILE A 125 24.90 15.53 12.38
N ASN A 126 25.46 14.36 12.54
CA ASN A 126 26.72 14.15 13.22
C ASN A 126 27.91 14.29 12.25
#